data_459178965abde69a008e32bc200430fd
#
_entry.id   459178965abde69a008e32bc200430fd
#
_cell.length_a   1.000
_cell.length_b   1.000
_cell.length_c   1.000
_cell.angle_alpha   90.00
_cell.angle_beta   90.00
_cell.angle_gamma   90.00
#
_symmetry.space_group_name_H-M   'P 1'
#
loop_
_entity.id
_entity.type
_entity.pdbx_description
1 polymer ?
#
loop_
_entity_poly.entity_id
_entity_poly.type
_entity_poly.pdbx_seq_one_letter_code
_entity_poly.pdbx_strand_id
1 'polypeptide(L)'
;VAHDFNNILTALMGYGNLLKMKMREDDPSRLYVDQILRSSEKAASLTQNLLAFSRKQIIKLEPFEINAIIKDARRLLKRLLTEDIELTLKLSDEDLTILTDTTQMNQILLNLATNARDAMPQGGTLTIETKAVELGKDFYFFHGKGESGKYIRISVSDTGHGIDDNTKEQIFNPFFTTKEVGKGTGLGLSIVYGIVKQHNGLIDFQSNPGKGTTFHLYFPAASPRIEEARKIEFPAETPPNGKEVILVAEDNTEVRQLTKEVLEESGYTVLEARDGWDAIEKFTQNKDKVNLVILDVVMPKKNGKEAYNEIRKIRQDVKALFTSGYTGDIVLGKGIEDNAFNFIPKPLSPMDLLKKVRVVLDN
;
A
#
# COMPACT_ATOMS: atom_id res chain seq x y z
N VAL A 1 -12.30 -14.81 -1.24
CA VAL A 1 -11.35 -15.05 -2.35
C VAL A 1 -10.08 -14.23 -2.16
N ALA A 2 -10.11 -12.87 -2.15
CA ALA A 2 -8.89 -12.08 -2.04
C ALA A 2 -8.19 -12.20 -0.66
N HIS A 3 -8.95 -12.38 0.42
CA HIS A 3 -8.42 -12.72 1.74
C HIS A 3 -7.61 -14.04 1.69
N ASP A 4 -8.14 -15.06 1.05
CA ASP A 4 -7.49 -16.37 0.94
C ASP A 4 -6.20 -16.27 0.10
N PHE A 5 -6.22 -15.48 -0.99
CA PHE A 5 -5.02 -15.17 -1.76
C PHE A 5 -3.95 -14.46 -0.93
N ASN A 6 -4.34 -13.46 -0.13
CA ASN A 6 -3.41 -12.73 0.73
C ASN A 6 -2.80 -13.65 1.81
N ASN A 7 -3.56 -14.59 2.36
CA ASN A 7 -3.05 -15.57 3.32
C ASN A 7 -1.99 -16.48 2.69
N ILE A 8 -2.28 -17.04 1.50
CA ILE A 8 -1.32 -17.86 0.75
C ILE A 8 -0.03 -17.06 0.44
N LEU A 9 -0.16 -15.82 -0.02
CA LEU A 9 0.99 -14.97 -0.32
C LEU A 9 1.78 -14.60 0.93
N THR A 10 1.11 -14.38 2.07
CA THR A 10 1.76 -14.14 3.36
C THR A 10 2.62 -15.33 3.76
N ALA A 11 2.09 -16.55 3.65
CA ALA A 11 2.84 -17.76 3.94
C ALA A 11 4.04 -17.95 3.00
N LEU A 12 3.84 -17.82 1.68
CA LEU A 12 4.92 -17.94 0.68
C LEU A 12 6.05 -16.93 0.89
N MET A 13 5.71 -15.66 1.11
CA MET A 13 6.69 -14.60 1.34
C MET A 13 7.39 -14.77 2.69
N GLY A 14 6.64 -15.16 3.73
CA GLY A 14 7.18 -15.39 5.06
C GLY A 14 8.19 -16.53 5.09
N TYR A 15 7.79 -17.71 4.64
CA TYR A 15 8.70 -18.87 4.59
C TYR A 15 9.87 -18.66 3.62
N GLY A 16 9.66 -17.98 2.49
CA GLY A 16 10.74 -17.61 1.59
C GLY A 16 11.78 -16.70 2.25
N ASN A 17 11.35 -15.70 3.04
CA ASN A 17 12.24 -14.83 3.79
C ASN A 17 12.97 -15.57 4.92
N LEU A 18 12.27 -16.42 5.69
CA LEU A 18 12.87 -17.24 6.73
C LEU A 18 13.93 -18.19 6.14
N LEU A 19 13.62 -18.85 5.03
CA LEU A 19 14.59 -19.70 4.32
C LEU A 19 15.82 -18.90 3.89
N LYS A 20 15.62 -17.72 3.30
CA LYS A 20 16.69 -16.82 2.87
C LYS A 20 17.59 -16.38 4.04
N MET A 21 17.01 -16.12 5.23
CA MET A 21 17.76 -15.76 6.43
C MET A 21 18.61 -16.93 6.96
N LYS A 22 18.13 -18.19 6.83
CA LYS A 22 18.84 -19.39 7.27
C LYS A 22 19.91 -19.89 6.28
N MET A 23 19.86 -19.42 5.03
CA MET A 23 20.82 -19.77 3.98
C MET A 23 22.12 -18.95 4.07
N ARG A 24 23.25 -19.58 3.76
CA ARG A 24 24.53 -18.88 3.62
C ARG A 24 24.49 -17.92 2.43
N GLU A 25 25.28 -16.85 2.46
CA GLU A 25 25.30 -15.83 1.39
C GLU A 25 25.74 -16.39 0.03
N ASP A 26 26.57 -17.42 0.04
CA ASP A 26 27.13 -18.10 -1.12
C ASP A 26 26.32 -19.29 -1.61
N ASP A 27 25.16 -19.59 -1.02
CA ASP A 27 24.32 -20.73 -1.41
C ASP A 27 23.65 -20.51 -2.78
N PRO A 28 23.92 -21.38 -3.78
CA PRO A 28 23.33 -21.25 -5.11
C PRO A 28 21.79 -21.25 -5.13
N SER A 29 21.16 -21.91 -4.16
CA SER A 29 19.70 -22.00 -4.04
C SER A 29 19.05 -20.66 -3.66
N ARG A 30 19.85 -19.71 -3.16
CA ARG A 30 19.38 -18.38 -2.80
C ARG A 30 18.78 -17.63 -3.99
N LEU A 31 19.32 -17.88 -5.20
CA LEU A 31 18.78 -17.33 -6.44
C LEU A 31 17.32 -17.79 -6.68
N TYR A 32 17.01 -19.07 -6.41
CA TYR A 32 15.65 -19.61 -6.55
C TYR A 32 14.70 -19.02 -5.51
N VAL A 33 15.15 -18.87 -4.26
CA VAL A 33 14.37 -18.24 -3.20
C VAL A 33 14.05 -16.78 -3.56
N ASP A 34 15.03 -16.03 -4.07
CA ASP A 34 14.81 -14.66 -4.55
C ASP A 34 13.79 -14.59 -5.69
N GLN A 35 13.81 -15.58 -6.60
CA GLN A 35 12.84 -15.64 -7.69
C GLN A 35 11.43 -15.96 -7.19
N ILE A 36 11.29 -16.86 -6.20
CA ILE A 36 10.02 -17.17 -5.54
C ILE A 36 9.47 -15.91 -4.83
N LEU A 37 10.29 -15.22 -4.07
CA LEU A 37 9.91 -13.99 -3.37
C LEU A 37 9.44 -12.90 -4.35
N ARG A 38 10.20 -12.64 -5.43
CA ARG A 38 9.79 -11.67 -6.48
C ARG A 38 8.47 -12.05 -7.13
N SER A 39 8.25 -13.35 -7.39
CA SER A 39 7.00 -13.83 -8.00
C SER A 39 5.82 -13.67 -7.04
N SER A 40 6.03 -13.92 -5.75
CA SER A 40 5.03 -13.73 -4.69
C SER A 40 4.69 -12.25 -4.48
N GLU A 41 5.69 -11.35 -4.49
CA GLU A 41 5.50 -9.90 -4.45
C GLU A 41 4.66 -9.40 -5.64
N LYS A 42 4.97 -9.91 -6.83
CA LYS A 42 4.20 -9.60 -8.05
C LYS A 42 2.74 -10.08 -7.94
N ALA A 43 2.52 -11.27 -7.40
CA ALA A 43 1.17 -11.80 -7.17
C ALA A 43 0.42 -11.00 -6.09
N ALA A 44 1.09 -10.57 -5.01
CA ALA A 44 0.52 -9.70 -3.98
C ALA A 44 0.09 -8.34 -4.56
N SER A 45 0.94 -7.74 -5.40
CA SER A 45 0.61 -6.50 -6.11
C SER A 45 -0.60 -6.67 -7.02
N LEU A 46 -0.73 -7.79 -7.75
CA LEU A 46 -1.90 -8.08 -8.58
C LEU A 46 -3.18 -8.24 -7.74
N THR A 47 -3.08 -8.92 -6.59
CA THR A 47 -4.21 -9.08 -5.67
C THR A 47 -4.64 -7.74 -5.06
N GLN A 48 -3.69 -6.90 -4.65
CA GLN A 48 -3.97 -5.53 -4.18
C GLN A 48 -4.61 -4.68 -5.27
N ASN A 49 -4.15 -4.79 -6.51
CA ASN A 49 -4.73 -4.08 -7.66
C ASN A 49 -6.19 -4.49 -7.92
N LEU A 50 -6.51 -5.78 -7.79
CA LEU A 50 -7.89 -6.29 -7.88
C LEU A 50 -8.76 -5.76 -6.74
N LEU A 51 -8.20 -5.64 -5.53
CA LEU A 51 -8.89 -5.11 -4.36
C LEU A 51 -9.10 -3.59 -4.42
N ALA A 52 -8.13 -2.84 -4.89
CA ALA A 52 -8.24 -1.39 -5.10
C ALA A 52 -9.43 -1.07 -6.02
N PHE A 53 -9.70 -1.95 -6.99
CA PHE A 53 -10.86 -1.87 -7.86
C PHE A 53 -12.20 -2.09 -7.11
N SER A 54 -12.21 -2.91 -6.06
CA SER A 54 -13.42 -3.24 -5.27
C SER A 54 -13.91 -2.14 -4.31
N ARG A 55 -13.42 -0.91 -4.36
CA ARG A 55 -13.82 0.27 -3.53
C ARG A 55 -13.68 0.14 -2.01
N LYS A 56 -12.88 -0.79 -1.48
CA LYS A 56 -12.83 -1.06 -0.02
C LYS A 56 -11.48 -0.83 0.66
N GLN A 57 -10.55 -0.11 0.02
CA GLN A 57 -9.27 0.21 0.66
C GLN A 57 -9.41 1.48 1.51
N ILE A 58 -9.08 1.39 2.81
CA ILE A 58 -8.91 2.57 3.68
C ILE A 58 -7.59 3.21 3.29
N ILE A 59 -7.67 4.47 2.93
CA ILE A 59 -6.53 5.30 2.59
C ILE A 59 -6.13 6.05 3.84
N LYS A 60 -4.87 5.97 4.23
CA LYS A 60 -4.31 6.83 5.26
C LYS A 60 -3.85 8.12 4.60
N LEU A 61 -4.76 9.10 4.51
CA LEU A 61 -4.43 10.41 3.96
C LEU A 61 -3.64 11.23 5.00
N GLU A 62 -2.39 11.48 4.68
CA GLU A 62 -1.51 12.36 5.45
C GLU A 62 -1.04 13.52 4.56
N PRO A 63 -0.70 14.68 5.14
CA PRO A 63 -0.16 15.79 4.35
C PRO A 63 1.26 15.46 3.88
N PHE A 64 1.46 15.44 2.56
CA PHE A 64 2.77 15.21 1.94
C PHE A 64 3.04 16.26 0.85
N GLU A 65 4.29 16.71 0.80
CA GLU A 65 4.81 17.55 -0.28
C GLU A 65 5.05 16.66 -1.51
N ILE A 66 4.35 16.97 -2.61
CA ILE A 66 4.30 16.10 -3.80
C ILE A 66 5.65 16.00 -4.52
N ASN A 67 6.44 17.07 -4.52
CA ASN A 67 7.75 17.07 -5.15
C ASN A 67 8.74 16.16 -4.40
N ALA A 68 8.60 16.00 -3.08
CA ALA A 68 9.39 15.06 -2.30
C ALA A 68 9.09 13.62 -2.74
N ILE A 69 7.78 13.25 -2.85
CA ILE A 69 7.37 11.92 -3.31
C ILE A 69 7.92 11.63 -4.73
N ILE A 70 7.83 12.60 -5.65
CA ILE A 70 8.34 12.43 -7.03
C ILE A 70 9.87 12.28 -7.05
N LYS A 71 10.59 13.07 -6.24
CA LYS A 71 12.06 12.97 -6.12
C LYS A 71 12.48 11.60 -5.58
N ASP A 72 11.79 11.08 -4.56
CA ASP A 72 12.05 9.77 -3.98
C ASP A 72 11.76 8.64 -4.98
N ALA A 73 10.66 8.75 -5.74
CA ALA A 73 10.31 7.81 -6.79
C ALA A 73 11.30 7.81 -7.97
N ARG A 74 12.11 8.86 -8.17
CA ARG A 74 12.99 9.04 -9.33
C ARG A 74 13.90 7.82 -9.59
N ARG A 75 14.49 7.25 -8.53
CA ARG A 75 15.38 6.08 -8.68
C ARG A 75 14.63 4.86 -9.19
N LEU A 76 13.41 4.65 -8.71
CA LEU A 76 12.56 3.53 -9.11
C LEU A 76 12.06 3.73 -10.54
N LEU A 77 11.60 4.93 -10.89
CA LEU A 77 11.19 5.29 -12.25
C LEU A 77 12.32 5.09 -13.27
N LYS A 78 13.55 5.53 -12.95
CA LYS A 78 14.72 5.31 -13.83
C LYS A 78 15.06 3.82 -14.06
N ARG A 79 14.79 2.95 -13.09
CA ARG A 79 14.99 1.50 -13.25
C ARG A 79 13.91 0.83 -14.09
N LEU A 80 12.72 1.42 -14.10
CA LEU A 80 11.56 0.90 -14.84
C LEU A 80 11.62 1.30 -16.31
N LEU A 81 12.15 2.49 -16.61
CA LEU A 81 12.36 3.00 -17.95
C LEU A 81 13.63 2.34 -18.55
N THR A 82 13.62 2.11 -19.85
CA THR A 82 14.80 1.64 -20.61
C THR A 82 15.81 2.78 -20.73
N GLU A 83 17.07 2.44 -21.06
CA GLU A 83 18.15 3.44 -21.20
C GLU A 83 17.87 4.46 -22.31
N ASP A 84 17.04 4.11 -23.31
CA ASP A 84 16.63 4.95 -24.41
C ASP A 84 15.53 5.97 -24.06
N ILE A 85 14.99 5.94 -22.81
CA ILE A 85 13.95 6.87 -22.37
C ILE A 85 14.51 7.83 -21.33
N GLU A 86 14.52 9.12 -21.68
CA GLU A 86 14.94 10.18 -20.79
C GLU A 86 13.82 10.55 -19.79
N LEU A 87 14.14 10.58 -18.48
CA LEU A 87 13.24 11.07 -17.45
C LEU A 87 13.55 12.52 -17.09
N THR A 88 12.64 13.43 -17.41
CA THR A 88 12.71 14.88 -17.11
C THR A 88 11.72 15.23 -16.01
N LEU A 89 12.20 15.94 -14.98
CA LEU A 89 11.37 16.46 -13.89
C LEU A 89 11.32 17.99 -13.96
N LYS A 90 10.11 18.55 -14.10
CA LYS A 90 9.83 20.00 -14.10
C LYS A 90 8.97 20.33 -12.87
N LEU A 91 9.60 20.34 -11.72
CA LEU A 91 8.92 20.52 -10.44
C LEU A 91 8.83 22.02 -10.12
N SER A 92 7.65 22.47 -9.67
CA SER A 92 7.44 23.84 -9.19
C SER A 92 8.26 24.11 -7.93
N ASP A 93 8.70 25.33 -7.74
CA ASP A 93 9.37 25.78 -6.50
C ASP A 93 8.37 26.11 -5.38
N GLU A 94 7.07 26.10 -5.66
CA GLU A 94 6.02 26.31 -4.67
C GLU A 94 5.87 25.10 -3.75
N ASP A 95 5.41 25.32 -2.51
CA ASP A 95 5.00 24.24 -1.61
C ASP A 95 3.70 23.62 -2.12
N LEU A 96 3.81 22.36 -2.56
CA LEU A 96 2.73 21.60 -3.16
C LEU A 96 2.30 20.46 -2.24
N THR A 97 1.71 20.80 -1.08
CA THR A 97 1.22 19.81 -0.11
C THR A 97 -0.20 19.36 -0.42
N ILE A 98 -0.42 18.05 -0.46
CA ILE A 98 -1.73 17.40 -0.61
C ILE A 98 -1.95 16.37 0.50
N LEU A 99 -3.21 16.01 0.76
CA LEU A 99 -3.54 14.86 1.59
C LEU A 99 -3.48 13.59 0.73
N THR A 100 -2.49 12.73 0.99
CA THR A 100 -2.27 11.54 0.16
C THR A 100 -1.67 10.38 0.96
N ASP A 101 -1.78 9.18 0.40
CA ASP A 101 -1.02 8.00 0.76
C ASP A 101 0.17 7.87 -0.21
N THR A 102 1.39 7.89 0.31
CA THR A 102 2.61 7.84 -0.50
C THR A 102 2.73 6.58 -1.34
N THR A 103 2.20 5.44 -0.83
CA THR A 103 2.20 4.15 -1.56
C THR A 103 1.29 4.24 -2.78
N GLN A 104 0.12 4.82 -2.64
CA GLN A 104 -0.82 5.01 -3.74
C GLN A 104 -0.29 6.02 -4.77
N MET A 105 0.37 7.10 -4.32
CA MET A 105 0.98 8.06 -5.22
C MET A 105 2.12 7.43 -6.03
N ASN A 106 2.97 6.63 -5.40
CA ASN A 106 3.99 5.85 -6.10
C ASN A 106 3.37 4.87 -7.10
N GLN A 107 2.24 4.25 -6.78
CA GLN A 107 1.52 3.36 -7.69
C GLN A 107 0.99 4.10 -8.93
N ILE A 108 0.46 5.31 -8.77
CA ILE A 108 0.09 6.18 -9.91
C ILE A 108 1.30 6.41 -10.82
N LEU A 109 2.42 6.87 -10.24
CA LEU A 109 3.62 7.20 -11.00
C LEU A 109 4.17 5.98 -11.76
N LEU A 110 4.22 4.81 -11.11
CA LEU A 110 4.69 3.56 -11.72
C LEU A 110 3.77 3.09 -12.86
N ASN A 111 2.46 3.16 -12.69
CA ASN A 111 1.50 2.76 -13.73
C ASN A 111 1.61 3.67 -14.96
N LEU A 112 1.69 4.99 -14.76
CA LEU A 112 1.85 5.93 -15.86
C LEU A 112 3.20 5.78 -16.54
N ALA A 113 4.29 5.61 -15.78
CA ALA A 113 5.63 5.39 -16.35
C ALA A 113 5.73 4.07 -17.12
N THR A 114 5.09 3.00 -16.65
CA THR A 114 5.03 1.72 -17.37
C THR A 114 4.29 1.86 -18.70
N ASN A 115 3.16 2.57 -18.70
CA ASN A 115 2.40 2.83 -19.92
C ASN A 115 3.19 3.70 -20.91
N ALA A 116 3.87 4.74 -20.42
CA ALA A 116 4.74 5.59 -21.23
C ALA A 116 5.89 4.80 -21.85
N ARG A 117 6.59 3.96 -21.06
CA ARG A 117 7.64 3.08 -21.59
C ARG A 117 7.14 2.19 -22.73
N ASP A 118 5.98 1.55 -22.50
CA ASP A 118 5.41 0.64 -23.49
C ASP A 118 4.92 1.38 -24.76
N ALA A 119 4.60 2.69 -24.64
CA ALA A 119 4.26 3.55 -25.77
C ALA A 119 5.48 4.10 -26.52
N MET A 120 6.69 3.96 -25.97
CA MET A 120 7.95 4.45 -26.53
C MET A 120 8.94 3.32 -26.83
N PRO A 121 8.62 2.36 -27.71
CA PRO A 121 9.50 1.20 -27.97
C PRO A 121 10.82 1.56 -28.67
N GLN A 122 10.93 2.77 -29.21
CA GLN A 122 12.15 3.30 -29.85
C GLN A 122 12.84 4.37 -29.01
N GLY A 123 12.52 4.44 -27.71
CA GLY A 123 12.99 5.50 -26.83
C GLY A 123 12.13 6.75 -26.91
N GLY A 124 12.51 7.77 -26.14
CA GLY A 124 11.79 9.02 -26.06
C GLY A 124 12.01 9.77 -24.74
N THR A 125 11.04 10.62 -24.38
CA THR A 125 11.12 11.41 -23.14
C THR A 125 9.85 11.25 -22.32
N LEU A 126 10.02 10.91 -21.03
CA LEU A 126 8.97 10.97 -20.02
C LEU A 126 9.18 12.23 -19.16
N THR A 127 8.23 13.17 -19.20
CA THR A 127 8.28 14.39 -18.41
C THR A 127 7.24 14.36 -17.31
N ILE A 128 7.66 14.64 -16.06
CA ILE A 128 6.75 14.84 -14.93
C ILE A 128 6.83 16.31 -14.52
N GLU A 129 5.69 17.01 -14.55
CA GLU A 129 5.56 18.41 -14.18
C GLU A 129 4.59 18.58 -13.01
N THR A 130 4.91 19.46 -12.07
CA THR A 130 4.01 19.85 -10.97
C THR A 130 3.69 21.33 -11.01
N LYS A 131 2.44 21.71 -10.70
CA LYS A 131 2.02 23.10 -10.66
C LYS A 131 0.81 23.29 -9.76
N ALA A 132 0.79 24.40 -9.00
CA ALA A 132 -0.44 24.87 -8.37
C ALA A 132 -1.37 25.48 -9.41
N VAL A 133 -2.66 25.16 -9.36
CA VAL A 133 -3.69 25.66 -10.28
C VAL A 133 -4.94 25.99 -9.50
N GLU A 134 -5.70 26.97 -9.99
CA GLU A 134 -7.02 27.30 -9.46
C GLU A 134 -8.08 26.79 -10.43
N LEU A 135 -8.97 25.90 -9.95
CA LEU A 135 -10.04 25.33 -10.76
C LEU A 135 -11.36 26.05 -10.46
N GLY A 136 -11.94 26.64 -11.50
CA GLY A 136 -13.23 27.33 -11.43
C GLY A 136 -14.40 26.38 -11.65
N LYS A 137 -15.63 26.88 -11.46
CA LYS A 137 -16.87 26.08 -11.64
C LYS A 137 -17.02 25.50 -13.05
N ASP A 138 -16.53 26.19 -14.08
CA ASP A 138 -16.65 25.76 -15.47
C ASP A 138 -15.82 24.49 -15.77
N PHE A 139 -14.68 24.32 -15.09
CA PHE A 139 -13.84 23.11 -15.21
C PHE A 139 -14.61 21.84 -14.81
N TYR A 140 -15.43 21.94 -13.77
CA TYR A 140 -16.24 20.80 -13.27
C TYR A 140 -17.44 20.45 -14.13
N PHE A 141 -17.95 21.41 -14.89
CA PHE A 141 -19.04 21.15 -15.83
C PHE A 141 -18.65 20.12 -16.89
N PHE A 142 -17.37 20.14 -17.31
CA PHE A 142 -16.83 19.21 -18.32
C PHE A 142 -16.23 17.92 -17.72
N HIS A 143 -15.75 17.92 -16.46
CA HIS A 143 -14.95 16.84 -15.89
C HIS A 143 -15.62 16.11 -14.71
N GLY A 144 -16.86 16.46 -14.36
CA GLY A 144 -17.64 15.82 -13.29
C GLY A 144 -17.57 16.55 -11.95
N LYS A 145 -18.12 15.93 -10.88
CA LYS A 145 -18.27 16.57 -9.56
C LYS A 145 -16.93 16.93 -8.94
N GLY A 146 -16.75 18.18 -8.54
CA GLY A 146 -15.62 18.70 -7.78
C GLY A 146 -15.98 20.04 -7.15
N GLU A 147 -15.13 20.56 -6.27
CA GLU A 147 -15.28 21.88 -5.64
C GLU A 147 -14.32 22.87 -6.24
N SER A 148 -14.77 24.10 -6.54
CA SER A 148 -13.87 25.16 -7.00
C SER A 148 -12.84 25.48 -5.90
N GLY A 149 -11.56 25.65 -6.28
CA GLY A 149 -10.51 25.96 -5.31
C GLY A 149 -9.12 25.70 -5.85
N LYS A 150 -8.16 25.71 -4.90
CA LYS A 150 -6.74 25.44 -5.20
C LYS A 150 -6.50 23.94 -5.34
N TYR A 151 -5.87 23.57 -6.45
CA TYR A 151 -5.47 22.19 -6.76
C TYR A 151 -4.00 22.13 -7.11
N ILE A 152 -3.40 21.00 -6.88
CA ILE A 152 -2.06 20.66 -7.35
C ILE A 152 -2.23 19.76 -8.56
N ARG A 153 -1.69 20.21 -9.69
CA ARG A 153 -1.66 19.45 -10.94
C ARG A 153 -0.33 18.71 -11.06
N ILE A 154 -0.40 17.41 -11.28
CA ILE A 154 0.72 16.58 -11.71
C ILE A 154 0.46 16.22 -13.17
N SER A 155 1.36 16.58 -14.06
CA SER A 155 1.29 16.23 -15.48
C SER A 155 2.37 15.21 -15.79
N VAL A 156 1.97 14.07 -16.38
CA VAL A 156 2.89 13.02 -16.83
C VAL A 156 2.75 12.90 -18.35
N SER A 157 3.81 13.30 -19.05
CA SER A 157 3.82 13.40 -20.53
C SER A 157 4.85 12.46 -21.12
N ASP A 158 4.46 11.64 -22.10
CA ASP A 158 5.34 10.84 -22.93
C ASP A 158 5.37 11.33 -24.38
N THR A 159 6.41 10.98 -25.10
CA THR A 159 6.57 11.25 -26.54
C THR A 159 6.30 10.00 -27.39
N GLY A 160 5.48 9.07 -26.89
CA GLY A 160 5.19 7.81 -27.54
C GLY A 160 4.19 7.89 -28.71
N HIS A 161 3.67 6.73 -29.08
CA HIS A 161 2.75 6.63 -30.23
C HIS A 161 1.36 7.25 -30.00
N GLY A 162 1.04 7.68 -28.76
CA GLY A 162 -0.26 8.23 -28.42
C GLY A 162 -1.38 7.19 -28.36
N ILE A 163 -2.62 7.68 -28.23
CA ILE A 163 -3.84 6.88 -28.08
C ILE A 163 -4.78 7.16 -29.25
N ASP A 164 -5.25 6.10 -29.89
CA ASP A 164 -6.24 6.19 -30.98
C ASP A 164 -7.58 6.70 -30.46
N ASP A 165 -8.27 7.55 -31.25
CA ASP A 165 -9.53 8.18 -30.87
C ASP A 165 -10.64 7.17 -30.52
N ASN A 166 -10.67 6.01 -31.20
CA ASN A 166 -11.63 4.95 -30.95
C ASN A 166 -11.44 4.27 -29.58
N THR A 167 -10.28 4.41 -28.96
CA THR A 167 -9.94 3.78 -27.69
C THR A 167 -9.99 4.74 -26.49
N LYS A 168 -10.02 6.05 -26.76
CA LYS A 168 -9.99 7.10 -25.71
C LYS A 168 -11.06 6.94 -24.64
N GLU A 169 -12.27 6.58 -25.02
CA GLU A 169 -13.38 6.40 -24.08
C GLU A 169 -13.22 5.16 -23.18
N GLN A 170 -12.39 4.21 -23.57
CA GLN A 170 -12.25 2.90 -22.92
C GLN A 170 -10.98 2.75 -22.08
N ILE A 171 -10.02 3.69 -22.16
CA ILE A 171 -8.71 3.52 -21.54
C ILE A 171 -8.75 3.37 -20.01
N PHE A 172 -9.79 3.88 -19.37
CA PHE A 172 -10.01 3.74 -17.92
C PHE A 172 -10.87 2.52 -17.57
N ASN A 173 -11.40 1.79 -18.56
CA ASN A 173 -12.16 0.58 -18.30
C ASN A 173 -11.23 -0.53 -17.82
N PRO A 174 -11.59 -1.23 -16.73
CA PRO A 174 -10.81 -2.36 -16.26
C PRO A 174 -10.65 -3.44 -17.33
N PHE A 175 -9.48 -4.06 -17.34
CA PHE A 175 -9.09 -5.10 -18.31
C PHE A 175 -9.00 -4.66 -19.77
N PHE A 176 -9.29 -3.39 -20.07
CA PHE A 176 -9.09 -2.87 -21.41
C PHE A 176 -7.61 -2.70 -21.71
N THR A 177 -7.15 -3.29 -22.80
CA THR A 177 -5.76 -3.19 -23.26
C THR A 177 -5.70 -3.33 -24.79
N THR A 178 -4.86 -2.53 -25.41
CA THR A 178 -4.50 -2.63 -26.83
C THR A 178 -3.24 -3.49 -27.07
N LYS A 179 -2.61 -3.99 -25.99
CA LYS A 179 -1.43 -4.83 -26.03
C LYS A 179 -1.79 -6.27 -26.34
N GLU A 180 -0.84 -7.03 -26.91
CA GLU A 180 -1.01 -8.47 -27.18
C GLU A 180 -1.41 -9.24 -25.91
N VAL A 181 -2.15 -10.32 -26.10
CA VAL A 181 -2.60 -11.20 -25.00
C VAL A 181 -1.40 -11.65 -24.14
N GLY A 182 -1.48 -11.37 -22.85
CA GLY A 182 -0.42 -11.68 -21.87
C GLY A 182 0.66 -10.61 -21.68
N LYS A 183 0.71 -9.56 -22.50
CA LYS A 183 1.66 -8.43 -22.34
C LYS A 183 1.08 -7.22 -21.60
N GLY A 184 -0.23 -7.17 -21.39
CA GLY A 184 -0.89 -6.11 -20.63
C GLY A 184 -2.02 -6.66 -19.76
N THR A 185 -2.12 -6.19 -18.51
CA THR A 185 -3.22 -6.58 -17.59
C THR A 185 -4.49 -5.79 -17.83
N GLY A 186 -4.41 -4.65 -18.53
CA GLY A 186 -5.52 -3.71 -18.70
C GLY A 186 -6.00 -3.03 -17.40
N LEU A 187 -5.23 -3.16 -16.32
CA LEU A 187 -5.61 -2.62 -15.01
C LEU A 187 -4.89 -1.30 -14.64
N GLY A 188 -3.77 -0.97 -15.29
CA GLY A 188 -2.93 0.16 -14.88
C GLY A 188 -3.66 1.50 -14.84
N LEU A 189 -4.34 1.88 -15.91
CA LEU A 189 -5.06 3.17 -15.98
C LEU A 189 -6.35 3.18 -15.14
N SER A 190 -7.04 2.06 -15.02
CA SER A 190 -8.22 1.96 -14.13
C SER A 190 -7.84 2.11 -12.65
N ILE A 191 -6.65 1.61 -12.25
CA ILE A 191 -6.08 1.82 -10.92
C ILE A 191 -5.76 3.30 -10.71
N VAL A 192 -5.07 3.94 -11.66
CA VAL A 192 -4.78 5.38 -11.59
C VAL A 192 -6.07 6.18 -11.41
N TYR A 193 -7.09 5.90 -12.22
CA TYR A 193 -8.40 6.54 -12.09
C TYR A 193 -9.02 6.33 -10.71
N GLY A 194 -9.01 5.08 -10.21
CA GLY A 194 -9.54 4.74 -8.89
C GLY A 194 -8.84 5.49 -7.76
N ILE A 195 -7.50 5.50 -7.75
CA ILE A 195 -6.70 6.21 -6.74
C ILE A 195 -6.98 7.71 -6.79
N VAL A 196 -6.97 8.33 -7.97
CA VAL A 196 -7.25 9.77 -8.10
C VAL A 196 -8.63 10.12 -7.55
N LYS A 197 -9.66 9.30 -7.82
CA LYS A 197 -11.02 9.50 -7.29
C LYS A 197 -11.10 9.31 -5.78
N GLN A 198 -10.36 8.37 -5.22
CA GLN A 198 -10.28 8.14 -3.77
C GLN A 198 -9.65 9.32 -3.02
N HIS A 199 -8.75 10.07 -3.67
CA HIS A 199 -8.15 11.31 -3.15
C HIS A 199 -8.98 12.57 -3.46
N ASN A 200 -10.26 12.42 -3.84
CA ASN A 200 -11.12 13.52 -4.29
C ASN A 200 -10.53 14.33 -5.46
N GLY A 201 -9.65 13.69 -6.24
CA GLY A 201 -8.97 14.28 -7.37
C GLY A 201 -9.73 14.14 -8.68
N LEU A 202 -9.19 14.80 -9.70
CA LEU A 202 -9.65 14.72 -11.07
C LEU A 202 -8.52 14.23 -11.97
N ILE A 203 -8.86 13.50 -13.00
CA ILE A 203 -7.94 13.04 -14.03
C ILE A 203 -8.48 13.42 -15.40
N ASP A 204 -7.60 13.96 -16.22
CA ASP A 204 -7.82 14.27 -17.62
C ASP A 204 -6.60 13.85 -18.43
N PHE A 205 -6.74 13.75 -19.75
CA PHE A 205 -5.62 13.42 -20.62
C PHE A 205 -5.76 14.07 -22.01
N GLN A 206 -4.62 14.33 -22.61
CA GLN A 206 -4.51 14.79 -23.97
C GLN A 206 -3.61 13.82 -24.73
N SER A 207 -4.09 13.30 -25.85
CA SER A 207 -3.33 12.37 -26.68
C SER A 207 -3.68 12.52 -28.14
N ASN A 208 -2.65 12.51 -28.97
CA ASN A 208 -2.77 12.47 -30.41
C ASN A 208 -1.91 11.34 -30.97
N PRO A 209 -2.42 10.54 -31.89
CA PRO A 209 -1.62 9.49 -32.54
C PRO A 209 -0.30 10.05 -33.09
N GLY A 210 0.82 9.40 -32.75
CA GLY A 210 2.19 9.78 -33.14
C GLY A 210 2.78 10.99 -32.41
N LYS A 211 2.08 11.60 -31.43
CA LYS A 211 2.58 12.78 -30.69
C LYS A 211 2.68 12.55 -29.18
N GLY A 212 2.44 11.33 -28.72
CA GLY A 212 2.48 10.97 -27.32
C GLY A 212 1.19 11.27 -26.55
N THR A 213 1.28 11.10 -25.22
CA THR A 213 0.14 11.28 -24.32
C THR A 213 0.57 12.12 -23.11
N THR A 214 -0.33 12.99 -22.63
CA THR A 214 -0.17 13.72 -21.39
C THR A 214 -1.36 13.41 -20.49
N PHE A 215 -1.10 12.85 -19.32
CA PHE A 215 -2.10 12.71 -18.25
C PHE A 215 -1.98 13.87 -17.27
N HIS A 216 -3.10 14.49 -16.94
CA HIS A 216 -3.23 15.56 -15.94
C HIS A 216 -3.99 15.05 -14.74
N LEU A 217 -3.34 15.02 -13.59
CA LEU A 217 -3.92 14.62 -12.31
C LEU A 217 -4.06 15.86 -11.44
N TYR A 218 -5.23 16.09 -10.88
CA TYR A 218 -5.52 17.25 -10.04
C TYR A 218 -5.91 16.77 -8.66
N PHE A 219 -5.21 17.21 -7.63
CA PHE A 219 -5.49 16.90 -6.24
C PHE A 219 -5.81 18.15 -5.46
N PRO A 220 -6.82 18.15 -4.55
CA PRO A 220 -7.07 19.30 -3.69
C PRO A 220 -5.82 19.67 -2.90
N ALA A 221 -5.43 20.95 -2.90
CA ALA A 221 -4.34 21.43 -2.08
C ALA A 221 -4.70 21.31 -0.60
N ALA A 222 -3.77 20.82 0.24
CA ALA A 222 -3.99 20.79 1.68
C ALA A 222 -4.04 22.23 2.23
N SER A 223 -5.03 22.50 3.09
CA SER A 223 -5.11 23.78 3.78
C SER A 223 -3.98 23.92 4.82
N PRO A 224 -3.40 25.11 5.06
CA PRO A 224 -2.29 25.32 5.99
C PRO A 224 -2.55 24.96 7.45
N ARG A 225 -3.74 24.51 7.80
CA ARG A 225 -4.16 24.21 9.20
C ARG A 225 -3.72 22.84 9.74
N ILE A 226 -2.99 22.03 8.96
CA ILE A 226 -2.67 20.63 9.34
C ILE A 226 -1.16 20.42 9.58
N GLU A 227 -0.37 21.47 9.75
CA GLU A 227 1.11 21.38 9.89
C GLU A 227 1.64 20.82 11.22
N GLU A 228 0.81 20.39 12.18
CA GLU A 228 1.28 19.96 13.52
C GLU A 228 1.26 18.45 13.79
N ALA A 229 1.30 17.58 12.81
CA ALA A 229 1.38 16.14 13.06
C ALA A 229 2.68 15.50 12.55
N ARG A 230 3.73 15.67 13.35
CA ARG A 230 4.88 14.78 13.59
C ARG A 230 5.54 14.04 12.41
N LYS A 231 6.73 14.54 12.04
CA LYS A 231 7.85 13.72 11.54
C LYS A 231 8.27 12.72 12.62
N ILE A 232 8.08 11.44 12.37
CA ILE A 232 8.77 10.38 13.07
C ILE A 232 9.75 9.76 12.08
N GLU A 233 11.01 10.15 12.18
CA GLU A 233 12.13 9.49 11.52
C GLU A 233 12.41 8.16 12.24
N PHE A 234 12.46 7.07 11.49
CA PHE A 234 12.92 5.77 12.01
C PHE A 234 14.39 5.57 11.66
N PRO A 235 15.29 5.31 12.65
CA PRO A 235 16.65 4.88 12.36
C PRO A 235 16.62 3.46 11.76
N ALA A 236 17.43 3.25 10.73
CA ALA A 236 17.76 1.90 10.28
C ALA A 236 18.65 1.27 11.34
N GLU A 237 18.30 0.03 11.84
CA GLU A 237 19.29 -0.95 12.29
C GLU A 237 18.64 -2.13 13.01
N THR A 238 19.21 -3.35 12.82
CA THR A 238 19.03 -4.65 13.48
C THR A 238 17.60 -5.07 13.87
N PRO A 239 17.19 -6.32 13.63
CA PRO A 239 15.88 -6.81 14.04
C PRO A 239 15.72 -6.63 15.55
N PRO A 240 14.66 -5.93 16.00
CA PRO A 240 14.45 -5.70 17.43
C PRO A 240 14.12 -7.02 18.12
N ASN A 241 14.91 -7.39 19.11
CA ASN A 241 14.70 -8.57 19.95
C ASN A 241 13.93 -8.20 21.22
N GLY A 242 13.13 -9.13 21.75
CA GLY A 242 12.36 -8.96 22.97
C GLY A 242 12.29 -10.24 23.81
N LYS A 243 11.76 -10.12 25.03
CA LYS A 243 11.51 -11.26 25.94
C LYS A 243 10.04 -11.30 26.39
N GLU A 244 9.25 -10.41 25.84
CA GLU A 244 7.86 -10.22 26.22
C GLU A 244 6.99 -11.40 25.75
N VAL A 245 5.86 -11.59 26.41
CA VAL A 245 4.88 -12.62 26.06
C VAL A 245 3.84 -11.98 25.12
N ILE A 246 3.68 -12.57 23.95
CA ILE A 246 2.76 -12.10 22.89
C ILE A 246 1.69 -13.16 22.65
N LEU A 247 0.43 -12.79 22.72
CA LEU A 247 -0.69 -13.64 22.34
C LEU A 247 -1.03 -13.36 20.86
N VAL A 248 -0.93 -14.38 20.01
CA VAL A 248 -1.24 -14.30 18.58
C VAL A 248 -2.55 -15.04 18.30
N ALA A 249 -3.56 -14.33 17.81
CA ALA A 249 -4.84 -14.89 17.38
C ALA A 249 -4.99 -14.75 15.87
N GLU A 250 -5.03 -15.89 15.19
CA GLU A 250 -5.08 -16.03 13.73
C GLU A 250 -5.75 -17.36 13.40
N ASP A 251 -6.78 -17.37 12.57
CA ASP A 251 -7.50 -18.61 12.21
C ASP A 251 -6.75 -19.44 11.17
N ASN A 252 -6.00 -18.80 10.27
CA ASN A 252 -5.16 -19.51 9.32
C ASN A 252 -3.93 -20.10 10.01
N THR A 253 -3.83 -21.42 9.97
CA THR A 253 -2.78 -22.18 10.68
C THR A 253 -1.38 -21.83 10.16
N GLU A 254 -1.21 -21.65 8.84
CA GLU A 254 0.10 -21.36 8.23
C GLU A 254 0.59 -19.96 8.61
N VAL A 255 -0.32 -18.97 8.56
CA VAL A 255 0.00 -17.58 8.95
C VAL A 255 0.28 -17.49 10.45
N ARG A 256 -0.50 -18.20 11.28
CA ARG A 256 -0.28 -18.24 12.73
C ARG A 256 1.07 -18.83 13.08
N GLN A 257 1.43 -19.95 12.44
CA GLN A 257 2.71 -20.62 12.67
C GLN A 257 3.88 -19.77 12.20
N LEU A 258 3.79 -19.15 11.02
CA LEU A 258 4.79 -18.21 10.53
C LEU A 258 5.00 -17.04 11.51
N THR A 259 3.90 -16.42 11.96
CA THR A 259 3.95 -15.30 12.91
C THR A 259 4.64 -15.72 14.20
N LYS A 260 4.34 -16.92 14.71
CA LYS A 260 4.99 -17.49 15.89
C LYS A 260 6.49 -17.69 15.66
N GLU A 261 6.89 -18.35 14.58
CA GLU A 261 8.30 -18.62 14.26
C GLU A 261 9.12 -17.32 14.18
N VAL A 262 8.60 -16.28 13.49
CA VAL A 262 9.25 -14.97 13.38
C VAL A 262 9.45 -14.31 14.74
N LEU A 263 8.45 -14.36 15.61
CA LEU A 263 8.52 -13.75 16.93
C LEU A 263 9.43 -14.54 17.87
N GLU A 264 9.35 -15.87 17.88
CA GLU A 264 10.19 -16.72 18.72
C GLU A 264 11.67 -16.69 18.31
N GLU A 265 11.98 -16.62 17.01
CA GLU A 265 13.36 -16.40 16.53
C GLU A 265 13.94 -15.03 16.98
N SER A 266 13.08 -14.07 17.28
CA SER A 266 13.46 -12.75 17.83
C SER A 266 13.38 -12.68 19.36
N GLY A 267 13.23 -13.82 20.05
CA GLY A 267 13.31 -13.96 21.50
C GLY A 267 12.02 -13.77 22.27
N TYR A 268 10.89 -13.49 21.60
CA TYR A 268 9.57 -13.37 22.25
C TYR A 268 9.01 -14.74 22.63
N THR A 269 8.15 -14.76 23.65
CA THR A 269 7.36 -15.95 24.00
C THR A 269 5.98 -15.83 23.39
N VAL A 270 5.54 -16.82 22.59
CA VAL A 270 4.27 -16.75 21.86
C VAL A 270 3.24 -17.69 22.43
N LEU A 271 2.05 -17.17 22.74
CA LEU A 271 0.83 -17.93 23.00
C LEU A 271 -0.05 -17.89 21.74
N GLU A 272 -0.45 -19.03 21.23
CA GLU A 272 -1.25 -19.14 20.02
C GLU A 272 -2.74 -19.25 20.34
N ALA A 273 -3.59 -18.56 19.57
CA ALA A 273 -5.03 -18.72 19.59
C ALA A 273 -5.56 -18.85 18.15
N ARG A 274 -6.54 -19.71 17.94
CA ARG A 274 -7.08 -20.04 16.60
C ARG A 274 -8.33 -19.26 16.22
N ASP A 275 -8.91 -18.52 17.15
CA ASP A 275 -10.08 -17.65 16.95
C ASP A 275 -10.21 -16.67 18.14
N GLY A 276 -11.16 -15.73 18.04
CA GLY A 276 -11.35 -14.71 19.06
C GLY A 276 -11.79 -15.26 20.43
N TRP A 277 -12.49 -16.39 20.50
CA TRP A 277 -12.83 -17.05 21.76
C TRP A 277 -11.62 -17.67 22.43
N ASP A 278 -10.82 -18.42 21.68
CA ASP A 278 -9.57 -19.03 22.17
C ASP A 278 -8.60 -17.94 22.66
N ALA A 279 -8.58 -16.76 21.98
CA ALA A 279 -7.78 -15.62 22.42
C ALA A 279 -8.21 -15.08 23.77
N ILE A 280 -9.51 -14.91 23.99
CA ILE A 280 -10.04 -14.42 25.27
C ILE A 280 -9.74 -15.41 26.39
N GLU A 281 -9.95 -16.72 26.16
CA GLU A 281 -9.68 -17.77 27.14
C GLU A 281 -8.20 -17.78 27.53
N LYS A 282 -7.29 -17.84 26.57
CA LYS A 282 -5.84 -17.84 26.81
C LYS A 282 -5.33 -16.56 27.44
N PHE A 283 -5.89 -15.41 27.05
CA PHE A 283 -5.59 -14.16 27.72
C PHE A 283 -6.02 -14.18 29.19
N THR A 284 -7.22 -14.67 29.47
CA THR A 284 -7.75 -14.76 30.86
C THR A 284 -6.85 -15.63 31.75
N GLN A 285 -6.36 -16.76 31.21
CA GLN A 285 -5.45 -17.66 31.92
C GLN A 285 -4.04 -17.06 32.12
N ASN A 286 -3.63 -16.11 31.30
CA ASN A 286 -2.29 -15.52 31.29
C ASN A 286 -2.29 -14.01 31.39
N LYS A 287 -3.35 -13.40 31.97
CA LYS A 287 -3.59 -11.95 31.97
C LYS A 287 -2.43 -11.11 32.51
N ASP A 288 -1.70 -11.62 33.47
CA ASP A 288 -0.58 -10.93 34.12
C ASP A 288 0.75 -11.11 33.37
N LYS A 289 0.82 -12.03 32.39
CA LYS A 289 2.05 -12.34 31.63
C LYS A 289 2.03 -11.74 30.23
N VAL A 290 0.87 -11.67 29.58
CA VAL A 290 0.76 -11.19 28.19
C VAL A 290 1.04 -9.68 28.12
N ASN A 291 2.03 -9.29 27.33
CA ASN A 291 2.43 -7.90 27.15
C ASN A 291 1.76 -7.26 25.92
N LEU A 292 1.46 -8.07 24.89
CA LEU A 292 0.87 -7.64 23.63
C LEU A 292 -0.08 -8.69 23.11
N VAL A 293 -1.20 -8.28 22.52
CA VAL A 293 -2.07 -9.17 21.73
C VAL A 293 -1.98 -8.79 20.25
N ILE A 294 -1.72 -9.76 19.38
CA ILE A 294 -1.78 -9.62 17.92
C ILE A 294 -3.05 -10.36 17.47
N LEU A 295 -3.97 -9.62 16.84
CA LEU A 295 -5.31 -10.14 16.51
C LEU A 295 -5.60 -9.95 15.03
N ASP A 296 -5.90 -11.03 14.32
CA ASP A 296 -6.52 -10.88 13.01
C ASP A 296 -7.92 -10.27 13.16
N VAL A 297 -8.21 -9.29 12.33
CA VAL A 297 -9.53 -8.62 12.35
C VAL A 297 -10.63 -9.59 11.94
N VAL A 298 -10.37 -10.46 10.96
CA VAL A 298 -11.37 -11.39 10.42
C VAL A 298 -11.08 -12.81 10.90
N MET A 299 -11.80 -13.22 11.94
CA MET A 299 -11.73 -14.59 12.46
C MET A 299 -13.14 -15.18 12.63
N PRO A 300 -13.30 -16.50 12.52
CA PRO A 300 -14.57 -17.17 12.77
C PRO A 300 -15.00 -17.03 14.25
N LYS A 301 -16.30 -17.21 14.51
CA LYS A 301 -16.97 -17.17 15.83
C LYS A 301 -16.92 -15.81 16.52
N LYS A 302 -15.76 -15.19 16.68
CA LYS A 302 -15.57 -13.87 17.27
C LYS A 302 -14.41 -13.18 16.56
N ASN A 303 -14.67 -12.02 15.98
CA ASN A 303 -13.68 -11.23 15.27
C ASN A 303 -12.66 -10.59 16.23
N GLY A 304 -11.51 -10.11 15.70
CA GLY A 304 -10.42 -9.58 16.51
C GLY A 304 -10.82 -8.38 17.34
N LYS A 305 -11.69 -7.48 16.82
CA LYS A 305 -12.19 -6.31 17.55
C LYS A 305 -13.07 -6.71 18.74
N GLU A 306 -13.98 -7.65 18.51
CA GLU A 306 -14.85 -8.16 19.58
C GLU A 306 -14.01 -8.86 20.65
N ALA A 307 -13.01 -9.65 20.25
CA ALA A 307 -12.09 -10.29 21.17
C ALA A 307 -11.31 -9.26 22.00
N TYR A 308 -10.78 -8.23 21.37
CA TYR A 308 -10.06 -7.15 22.05
C TYR A 308 -10.94 -6.40 23.04
N ASN A 309 -12.19 -6.09 22.70
CA ASN A 309 -13.12 -5.43 23.61
C ASN A 309 -13.38 -6.26 24.88
N GLU A 310 -13.48 -7.59 24.76
CA GLU A 310 -13.61 -8.46 25.93
C GLU A 310 -12.29 -8.54 26.73
N ILE A 311 -11.15 -8.61 26.06
CA ILE A 311 -9.83 -8.61 26.69
C ILE A 311 -9.62 -7.30 27.49
N ARG A 312 -10.02 -6.15 26.94
CA ARG A 312 -9.96 -4.85 27.66
C ARG A 312 -10.82 -4.79 28.91
N LYS A 313 -11.92 -5.54 28.99
CA LYS A 313 -12.71 -5.64 30.23
C LYS A 313 -11.95 -6.39 31.33
N ILE A 314 -11.04 -7.30 30.96
CA ILE A 314 -10.22 -8.08 31.89
C ILE A 314 -8.99 -7.26 32.32
N ARG A 315 -8.34 -6.57 31.37
CA ARG A 315 -7.20 -5.68 31.61
C ARG A 315 -7.25 -4.49 30.64
N GLN A 316 -7.43 -3.28 31.15
CA GLN A 316 -7.70 -2.07 30.35
C GLN A 316 -6.48 -1.55 29.58
N ASP A 317 -5.28 -1.77 30.11
CA ASP A 317 -3.99 -1.28 29.59
C ASP A 317 -3.31 -2.23 28.61
N VAL A 318 -4.01 -3.30 28.16
CA VAL A 318 -3.45 -4.28 27.24
C VAL A 318 -3.13 -3.63 25.89
N LYS A 319 -1.89 -3.78 25.43
CA LYS A 319 -1.43 -3.33 24.13
C LYS A 319 -1.93 -4.28 23.04
N ALA A 320 -2.36 -3.73 21.91
CA ALA A 320 -2.86 -4.53 20.79
C ALA A 320 -2.28 -4.10 19.47
N LEU A 321 -2.05 -5.08 18.60
CA LEU A 321 -1.70 -4.92 17.19
C LEU A 321 -2.71 -5.71 16.36
N PHE A 322 -3.36 -5.07 15.40
CA PHE A 322 -4.32 -5.73 14.52
C PHE A 322 -3.69 -6.08 13.19
N THR A 323 -4.01 -7.27 12.66
CA THR A 323 -3.62 -7.71 11.32
C THR A 323 -4.86 -7.90 10.45
N SER A 324 -4.82 -7.56 9.17
CA SER A 324 -5.91 -7.85 8.25
C SER A 324 -5.44 -7.91 6.80
N GLY A 325 -6.03 -8.80 6.02
CA GLY A 325 -5.91 -8.83 4.57
C GLY A 325 -6.73 -7.72 3.87
N TYR A 326 -7.60 -7.03 4.62
CA TYR A 326 -8.44 -5.94 4.12
C TYR A 326 -8.36 -4.73 5.03
N THR A 327 -7.89 -3.63 4.50
CA THR A 327 -8.00 -2.32 5.16
C THR A 327 -9.45 -1.87 5.35
N GLY A 328 -10.40 -2.42 4.58
CA GLY A 328 -11.83 -2.12 4.66
C GLY A 328 -12.57 -2.75 5.85
N ASP A 329 -12.05 -3.84 6.43
CA ASP A 329 -12.70 -4.55 7.54
C ASP A 329 -12.70 -3.74 8.85
N ILE A 330 -11.77 -2.78 8.96
CA ILE A 330 -11.61 -1.91 10.13
C ILE A 330 -12.72 -0.84 10.19
N VAL A 331 -13.23 -0.39 9.02
CA VAL A 331 -14.20 0.75 8.94
C VAL A 331 -15.66 0.30 8.98
N LEU A 332 -15.98 -0.93 8.56
CA LEU A 332 -17.37 -1.42 8.56
C LEU A 332 -17.94 -1.72 9.94
N GLY A 333 -17.12 -1.75 10.98
CA GLY A 333 -17.57 -1.77 12.37
C GLY A 333 -17.81 -0.33 12.86
N LYS A 334 -19.03 0.19 12.73
CA LYS A 334 -19.49 1.43 13.36
C LYS A 334 -18.84 1.62 14.73
N GLY A 335 -18.03 2.68 14.91
CA GLY A 335 -17.54 3.11 16.23
C GLY A 335 -16.04 2.97 16.50
N ILE A 336 -15.13 3.10 15.51
CA ILE A 336 -13.72 3.33 15.75
C ILE A 336 -13.42 4.81 15.44
N GLU A 337 -13.74 5.67 16.38
CA GLU A 337 -13.29 7.08 16.40
C GLU A 337 -11.99 7.28 17.22
N ASP A 338 -11.39 6.20 17.74
CA ASP A 338 -10.15 6.32 18.51
C ASP A 338 -8.93 6.07 17.63
N ASN A 339 -8.08 7.08 17.50
CA ASN A 339 -6.72 7.09 16.91
C ASN A 339 -5.72 6.13 17.61
N ALA A 340 -6.20 5.15 18.37
CA ALA A 340 -5.41 4.31 19.29
C ALA A 340 -5.10 2.90 18.77
N PHE A 341 -5.55 2.50 17.57
CA PHE A 341 -5.33 1.13 17.11
C PHE A 341 -4.09 1.00 16.23
N ASN A 342 -3.10 0.26 16.72
CA ASN A 342 -1.96 -0.16 15.92
C ASN A 342 -2.38 -1.23 14.92
N PHE A 343 -2.02 -1.06 13.66
CA PHE A 343 -2.42 -1.93 12.57
C PHE A 343 -1.24 -2.28 11.66
N ILE A 344 -1.26 -3.50 11.11
CA ILE A 344 -0.33 -3.97 10.08
C ILE A 344 -1.09 -4.74 8.99
N PRO A 345 -0.97 -4.36 7.71
CA PRO A 345 -1.66 -5.03 6.61
C PRO A 345 -0.97 -6.35 6.26
N LYS A 346 -1.75 -7.35 5.87
CA LYS A 346 -1.25 -8.56 5.20
C LYS A 346 -1.08 -8.29 3.69
N PRO A 347 -0.04 -8.83 3.02
CA PRO A 347 0.91 -9.81 3.52
C PRO A 347 1.98 -9.21 4.45
N LEU A 348 2.29 -9.94 5.54
CA LEU A 348 3.26 -9.52 6.55
C LEU A 348 4.68 -9.85 6.09
N SER A 349 5.60 -8.86 6.11
CA SER A 349 7.02 -9.17 6.08
C SER A 349 7.53 -9.42 7.53
N PRO A 350 8.46 -10.36 7.75
CA PRO A 350 9.03 -10.60 9.08
C PRO A 350 9.58 -9.34 9.73
N MET A 351 10.31 -8.51 8.97
CA MET A 351 10.93 -7.28 9.48
C MET A 351 9.90 -6.22 9.87
N ASP A 352 8.82 -6.06 9.09
CA ASP A 352 7.77 -5.08 9.38
C ASP A 352 6.98 -5.49 10.61
N LEU A 353 6.70 -6.80 10.77
CA LEU A 353 6.07 -7.34 11.97
C LEU A 353 6.91 -7.02 13.22
N LEU A 354 8.21 -7.33 13.22
CA LEU A 354 9.10 -7.11 14.36
C LEU A 354 9.23 -5.63 14.72
N LYS A 355 9.41 -4.76 13.74
CA LYS A 355 9.45 -3.31 13.94
C LYS A 355 8.16 -2.80 14.58
N LYS A 356 7.01 -3.23 14.06
CA LYS A 356 5.71 -2.75 14.56
C LYS A 356 5.42 -3.27 15.97
N VAL A 357 5.77 -4.53 16.25
CA VAL A 357 5.68 -5.12 17.60
C VAL A 357 6.49 -4.29 18.59
N ARG A 358 7.73 -3.92 18.25
CA ARG A 358 8.57 -3.12 19.14
C ARG A 358 7.98 -1.72 19.37
N VAL A 359 7.54 -1.05 18.30
CA VAL A 359 6.89 0.27 18.43
C VAL A 359 5.69 0.22 19.38
N VAL A 360 4.88 -0.85 19.32
CA VAL A 360 3.71 -0.98 20.19
C VAL A 360 4.11 -1.31 21.63
N LEU A 361 5.15 -2.13 21.82
CA LEU A 361 5.61 -2.50 23.15
C LEU A 361 6.33 -1.33 23.89
N ASP A 362 7.00 -0.44 23.16
CA ASP A 362 7.80 0.65 23.72
C ASP A 362 6.97 1.92 24.01
N ASN A 363 5.80 2.09 23.35
CA ASN A 363 4.86 3.18 23.63
C ASN A 363 3.89 2.83 24.76
#